data_185562a8fa3d0f17f492dc3c606a2cc1
#
_entry.id   185562a8fa3d0f17f492dc3c606a2cc1
#
_cell.length_a   1.000
_cell.length_b   1.000
_cell.length_c   1.000
_cell.angle_alpha   90.00
_cell.angle_beta   90.00
_cell.angle_gamma   90.00
#
_symmetry.space_group_name_H-M   'P 1'
#
loop_
_entity.id
_entity.type
_entity.pdbx_description
1 polymer ?
#
loop_
_entity_poly.entity_id
_entity_poly.type
_entity_poly.pdbx_seq_one_letter_code
_entity_poly.pdbx_strand_id
1 'polypeptide(L)'
;MIELKDIVKSFDDVVILNGINVKIAEGTVTALVGPSGGGKSTLLRCINLLEVPTSGTLTLGGQSLTFEPNRKPSWQAIQSIRRQTGMVFQNFQLFPHQTAIQNVMESLVTVLKWPKEKAKERAMELLVKVGMAHKADAWPATLSGGQQQRIAIARALAPSPRVLLCDEPTSALDPELASEVVDVLSKLAKEGTTMVIATHDLRLASKIAQNVVFLEAGNIVETGTAHDVFVTPARERTKQFVATINAAHTYDI
;
A
#
# COMPACT_ATOMS: atom_id res chain seq x y z
N MET A 1 -1.02 13.56 7.42
CA MET A 1 -0.59 12.66 8.52
C MET A 1 -1.65 11.58 8.72
N ILE A 2 -1.21 10.33 8.94
CA ILE A 2 -2.07 9.21 9.34
C ILE A 2 -1.67 8.81 10.75
N GLU A 3 -2.63 8.61 11.62
CA GLU A 3 -2.39 8.14 12.98
C GLU A 3 -3.32 6.98 13.30
N LEU A 4 -2.74 5.89 13.76
CA LEU A 4 -3.41 4.71 14.29
C LEU A 4 -3.17 4.67 15.79
N LYS A 5 -4.22 4.58 16.59
CA LYS A 5 -4.15 4.49 18.06
C LYS A 5 -4.93 3.28 18.53
N ASP A 6 -4.22 2.41 19.25
CA ASP A 6 -4.75 1.21 19.89
C ASP A 6 -5.62 0.35 18.96
N ILE A 7 -5.19 0.26 17.68
CA ILE A 7 -5.94 -0.51 16.67
C ILE A 7 -5.86 -2.00 16.99
N VAL A 8 -7.03 -2.56 17.23
CA VAL A 8 -7.24 -4.01 17.34
C VAL A 8 -8.06 -4.48 16.16
N LYS A 9 -7.68 -5.60 15.56
CA LYS A 9 -8.48 -6.30 14.57
C LYS A 9 -8.53 -7.78 14.89
N SER A 10 -9.75 -8.28 15.05
CA SER A 10 -10.02 -9.71 15.17
C SER A 10 -10.88 -10.19 14.02
N PHE A 11 -10.70 -11.45 13.64
CA PHE A 11 -11.63 -12.21 12.82
C PHE A 11 -12.13 -13.34 13.69
N ASP A 12 -13.42 -13.36 13.95
CA ASP A 12 -14.03 -14.20 14.97
C ASP A 12 -13.25 -14.07 16.30
N ASP A 13 -12.75 -15.14 16.86
CA ASP A 13 -12.01 -15.16 18.12
C ASP A 13 -10.49 -14.98 17.97
N VAL A 14 -9.99 -14.84 16.72
CA VAL A 14 -8.54 -14.71 16.45
C VAL A 14 -8.14 -13.25 16.33
N VAL A 15 -7.30 -12.78 17.24
CA VAL A 15 -6.71 -11.42 17.18
C VAL A 15 -5.57 -11.40 16.17
N ILE A 16 -5.71 -10.59 15.14
CA ILE A 16 -4.68 -10.40 14.09
C ILE A 16 -3.84 -9.14 14.32
N LEU A 17 -4.43 -8.09 14.87
CA LEU A 17 -3.73 -6.86 15.27
C LEU A 17 -4.07 -6.59 16.73
N ASN A 18 -3.04 -6.33 17.53
CA ASN A 18 -3.14 -6.23 18.98
C ASN A 18 -2.64 -4.85 19.48
N GLY A 19 -3.53 -3.86 19.47
CA GLY A 19 -3.23 -2.53 20.01
C GLY A 19 -2.16 -1.75 19.25
N ILE A 20 -2.27 -1.72 17.91
CA ILE A 20 -1.29 -1.07 17.03
C ILE A 20 -1.33 0.45 17.17
N ASN A 21 -0.17 1.03 17.45
CA ASN A 21 0.07 2.48 17.55
C ASN A 21 1.14 2.89 16.53
N VAL A 22 0.74 3.62 15.47
CA VAL A 22 1.63 4.08 14.39
C VAL A 22 1.26 5.48 13.94
N LYS A 23 2.28 6.30 13.68
CA LYS A 23 2.14 7.60 13.00
C LYS A 23 2.91 7.60 11.71
N ILE A 24 2.27 8.03 10.62
CA ILE A 24 2.83 8.11 9.28
C ILE A 24 2.79 9.57 8.85
N ALA A 25 3.96 10.14 8.58
CA ALA A 25 4.10 11.52 8.16
C ALA A 25 3.68 11.70 6.68
N GLU A 26 3.13 12.86 6.34
CA GLU A 26 2.86 13.20 4.95
C GLU A 26 4.16 13.37 4.16
N GLY A 27 4.14 13.02 2.89
CA GLY A 27 5.29 13.11 1.99
C GLY A 27 6.38 12.06 2.24
N THR A 28 6.12 11.07 3.11
CA THR A 28 7.09 10.00 3.40
C THR A 28 6.57 8.63 2.99
N VAL A 29 7.50 7.71 2.81
CA VAL A 29 7.22 6.28 2.59
C VAL A 29 7.47 5.52 3.89
N THR A 30 6.46 4.81 4.36
CA THR A 30 6.57 3.89 5.50
C THR A 30 6.43 2.45 5.01
N ALA A 31 7.43 1.62 5.25
CA ALA A 31 7.37 0.19 4.97
C ALA A 31 6.87 -0.58 6.19
N LEU A 32 5.87 -1.41 5.99
CA LEU A 32 5.43 -2.43 6.95
C LEU A 32 6.14 -3.74 6.57
N VAL A 33 7.08 -4.19 7.39
CA VAL A 33 7.87 -5.40 7.14
C VAL A 33 7.61 -6.45 8.22
N GLY A 34 7.91 -7.70 7.92
CA GLY A 34 7.74 -8.80 8.86
C GLY A 34 7.37 -10.12 8.17
N PRO A 35 7.31 -11.22 8.90
CA PRO A 35 6.98 -12.54 8.35
C PRO A 35 5.56 -12.60 7.77
N SER A 36 5.31 -13.60 6.93
CA SER A 36 3.95 -13.91 6.45
C SER A 36 3.02 -14.18 7.63
N GLY A 37 1.77 -13.71 7.55
CA GLY A 37 0.83 -13.82 8.68
C GLY A 37 1.06 -12.80 9.80
N GLY A 38 2.07 -11.94 9.75
CA GLY A 38 2.38 -10.95 10.81
C GLY A 38 1.36 -9.82 10.98
N GLY A 39 0.36 -9.70 10.09
CA GLY A 39 -0.69 -8.68 10.17
C GLY A 39 -0.50 -7.48 9.21
N LYS A 40 0.56 -7.44 8.39
CA LYS A 40 0.90 -6.31 7.50
C LYS A 40 -0.24 -5.89 6.58
N SER A 41 -0.75 -6.82 5.77
CA SER A 41 -1.87 -6.57 4.85
C SER A 41 -3.16 -6.20 5.60
N THR A 42 -3.40 -6.80 6.75
CA THR A 42 -4.55 -6.46 7.61
C THR A 42 -4.44 -5.03 8.12
N LEU A 43 -3.27 -4.62 8.59
CA LEU A 43 -3.02 -3.24 9.03
C LEU A 43 -3.21 -2.25 7.88
N LEU A 44 -2.64 -2.56 6.71
CA LEU A 44 -2.81 -1.74 5.51
C LEU A 44 -4.29 -1.59 5.14
N ARG A 45 -5.06 -2.69 5.18
CA ARG A 45 -6.51 -2.69 4.89
C ARG A 45 -7.35 -2.01 5.97
N CYS A 46 -6.85 -1.91 7.20
CA CYS A 46 -7.47 -1.10 8.23
C CYS A 46 -7.35 0.41 7.95
N ILE A 47 -6.27 0.87 7.30
CA ILE A 47 -6.09 2.28 6.95
C ILE A 47 -7.13 2.75 5.94
N ASN A 48 -7.49 1.93 4.94
CA ASN A 48 -8.52 2.27 3.94
C ASN A 48 -9.91 1.70 4.27
N LEU A 49 -10.06 1.08 5.44
CA LEU A 49 -11.30 0.46 5.90
C LEU A 49 -11.87 -0.62 4.96
N LEU A 50 -11.01 -1.29 4.16
CA LEU A 50 -11.39 -2.59 3.57
C LEU A 50 -11.60 -3.62 4.67
N GLU A 51 -10.76 -3.57 5.71
CA GLU A 51 -10.98 -4.23 6.98
C GLU A 51 -11.30 -3.18 8.04
N VAL A 52 -12.48 -3.23 8.61
CA VAL A 52 -12.85 -2.32 9.70
C VAL A 52 -12.20 -2.82 10.99
N PRO A 53 -11.42 -1.98 11.70
CA PRO A 53 -10.89 -2.32 13.02
C PRO A 53 -11.99 -2.75 14.00
N THR A 54 -11.66 -3.68 14.90
CA THR A 54 -12.56 -4.08 15.99
C THR A 54 -12.65 -2.99 17.04
N SER A 55 -11.50 -2.34 17.35
CA SER A 55 -11.45 -1.19 18.26
C SER A 55 -10.25 -0.29 17.93
N GLY A 56 -10.19 0.88 18.56
CA GLY A 56 -9.13 1.86 18.38
C GLY A 56 -9.56 3.07 17.59
N THR A 57 -8.61 3.91 17.19
CA THR A 57 -8.89 5.15 16.44
C THR A 57 -7.97 5.28 15.24
N LEU A 58 -8.55 5.59 14.08
CA LEU A 58 -7.85 5.97 12.86
C LEU A 58 -8.07 7.46 12.59
N THR A 59 -6.99 8.20 12.43
CA THR A 59 -7.02 9.59 11.96
C THR A 59 -6.32 9.69 10.61
N LEU A 60 -6.97 10.26 9.61
CA LEU A 60 -6.45 10.49 8.27
C LEU A 60 -6.96 11.82 7.73
N GLY A 61 -6.03 12.70 7.29
CA GLY A 61 -6.37 13.98 6.69
C GLY A 61 -7.23 14.90 7.57
N GLY A 62 -7.05 14.84 8.90
CA GLY A 62 -7.82 15.61 9.88
C GLY A 62 -9.16 14.99 10.27
N GLN A 63 -9.55 13.88 9.68
CA GLN A 63 -10.75 13.12 10.04
C GLN A 63 -10.37 11.98 10.98
N SER A 64 -11.03 11.87 12.13
CA SER A 64 -10.85 10.78 13.09
C SER A 64 -12.10 9.90 13.16
N LEU A 65 -11.88 8.58 13.14
CA LEU A 65 -12.89 7.56 13.35
C LEU A 65 -12.47 6.67 14.52
N THR A 66 -13.34 6.57 15.51
CA THR A 66 -13.17 5.63 16.62
C THR A 66 -14.03 4.40 16.38
N PHE A 67 -13.43 3.25 16.57
CA PHE A 67 -14.04 1.94 16.41
C PHE A 67 -14.31 1.33 17.79
N GLU A 68 -15.47 0.75 17.96
CA GLU A 68 -15.90 0.06 19.17
C GLU A 68 -16.42 -1.32 18.80
N PRO A 69 -16.21 -2.35 19.63
CA PRO A 69 -16.78 -3.66 19.39
C PRO A 69 -18.29 -3.57 19.14
N ASN A 70 -18.79 -4.31 18.16
CA ASN A 70 -20.21 -4.38 17.78
C ASN A 70 -20.83 -3.08 17.22
N ARG A 71 -20.03 -2.02 16.99
CA ARG A 71 -20.50 -0.79 16.37
C ARG A 71 -19.85 -0.57 15.02
N LYS A 72 -20.61 -0.69 13.94
CA LYS A 72 -20.10 -0.41 12.59
C LYS A 72 -20.07 1.09 12.31
N PRO A 73 -18.99 1.64 11.74
CA PRO A 73 -18.99 3.02 11.28
C PRO A 73 -20.02 3.22 10.17
N SER A 74 -20.50 4.47 10.03
CA SER A 74 -21.45 4.79 8.96
C SER A 74 -20.79 4.62 7.59
N TRP A 75 -21.62 4.27 6.58
CA TRP A 75 -21.13 4.16 5.20
C TRP A 75 -20.46 5.45 4.70
N GLN A 76 -20.99 6.60 5.08
CA GLN A 76 -20.44 7.91 4.75
C GLN A 76 -19.04 8.10 5.33
N ALA A 77 -18.83 7.71 6.59
CA ALA A 77 -17.51 7.77 7.24
C ALA A 77 -16.49 6.86 6.54
N ILE A 78 -16.89 5.63 6.18
CA ILE A 78 -16.04 4.71 5.42
C ILE A 78 -15.69 5.30 4.06
N GLN A 79 -16.66 5.81 3.31
CA GLN A 79 -16.41 6.43 2.00
C GLN A 79 -15.47 7.63 2.09
N SER A 80 -15.61 8.43 3.12
CA SER A 80 -14.78 9.62 3.34
C SER A 80 -13.30 9.25 3.52
N ILE A 81 -12.98 8.17 4.24
CA ILE A 81 -11.62 7.64 4.36
C ILE A 81 -11.15 7.04 3.04
N ARG A 82 -11.97 6.20 2.38
CA ARG A 82 -11.61 5.55 1.11
C ARG A 82 -11.29 6.53 0.00
N ARG A 83 -11.99 7.67 -0.06
CA ARG A 83 -11.69 8.74 -1.03
C ARG A 83 -10.33 9.40 -0.84
N GLN A 84 -9.75 9.31 0.35
CA GLN A 84 -8.43 9.85 0.67
C GLN A 84 -7.31 8.83 0.45
N THR A 85 -7.64 7.58 0.11
CA THR A 85 -6.68 6.48 -0.05
C THR A 85 -6.72 5.92 -1.46
N GLY A 86 -5.54 5.61 -2.03
CA GLY A 86 -5.40 4.75 -3.20
C GLY A 86 -4.88 3.39 -2.76
N MET A 87 -5.36 2.29 -3.36
CA MET A 87 -4.91 0.94 -3.02
C MET A 87 -4.34 0.23 -4.24
N VAL A 88 -3.13 -0.30 -4.09
CA VAL A 88 -2.44 -1.19 -5.02
C VAL A 88 -2.40 -2.57 -4.40
N PHE A 89 -2.91 -3.57 -5.11
CA PHE A 89 -3.02 -4.94 -4.64
C PHE A 89 -1.91 -5.82 -5.21
N GLN A 90 -1.60 -6.90 -4.54
CA GLN A 90 -0.61 -7.90 -4.94
C GLN A 90 -0.91 -8.51 -6.33
N ASN A 91 -2.18 -8.80 -6.63
CA ASN A 91 -2.65 -9.43 -7.87
C ASN A 91 -3.26 -8.42 -8.85
N PHE A 92 -2.74 -7.18 -8.90
CA PHE A 92 -3.12 -6.10 -9.82
C PHE A 92 -4.58 -5.67 -9.73
N GLN A 93 -5.53 -6.61 -9.68
CA GLN A 93 -6.98 -6.40 -9.57
C GLN A 93 -7.55 -5.47 -10.67
N LEU A 94 -7.00 -5.56 -11.89
CA LEU A 94 -7.54 -4.82 -13.02
C LEU A 94 -8.89 -5.41 -13.45
N PHE A 95 -9.78 -4.54 -13.92
CA PHE A 95 -11.05 -4.96 -14.52
C PHE A 95 -10.76 -5.60 -15.89
N PRO A 96 -10.98 -6.92 -16.07
CA PRO A 96 -10.58 -7.64 -17.28
C PRO A 96 -11.37 -7.23 -18.53
N HIS A 97 -12.55 -6.64 -18.34
CA HIS A 97 -13.44 -6.15 -19.40
C HIS A 97 -13.26 -4.66 -19.70
N GLN A 98 -12.17 -4.07 -19.27
CA GLN A 98 -11.80 -2.67 -19.51
C GLN A 98 -10.37 -2.59 -20.02
N THR A 99 -10.09 -1.65 -20.93
CA THR A 99 -8.72 -1.34 -21.38
C THR A 99 -7.92 -0.68 -20.26
N ALA A 100 -6.60 -0.51 -20.43
CA ALA A 100 -5.74 0.13 -19.45
C ALA A 100 -6.23 1.53 -19.08
N ILE A 101 -6.54 2.37 -20.07
CA ILE A 101 -7.06 3.72 -19.82
C ILE A 101 -8.42 3.71 -19.12
N GLN A 102 -9.32 2.79 -19.48
CA GLN A 102 -10.62 2.65 -18.85
C GLN A 102 -10.49 2.22 -17.38
N ASN A 103 -9.56 1.31 -17.07
CA ASN A 103 -9.24 0.95 -15.69
C ASN A 103 -8.83 2.16 -14.84
N VAL A 104 -8.01 3.06 -15.40
CA VAL A 104 -7.56 4.26 -14.68
C VAL A 104 -8.70 5.28 -14.55
N MET A 105 -9.57 5.40 -15.56
CA MET A 105 -10.72 6.31 -15.55
C MET A 105 -11.84 5.88 -14.60
N GLU A 106 -11.93 4.59 -14.26
CA GLU A 106 -13.11 4.00 -13.61
C GLU A 106 -13.58 4.77 -12.38
N SER A 107 -12.68 5.01 -11.42
CA SER A 107 -13.02 5.73 -10.19
C SER A 107 -13.39 7.20 -10.42
N LEU A 108 -12.81 7.83 -11.43
CA LEU A 108 -13.11 9.22 -11.78
C LEU A 108 -14.54 9.37 -12.32
N VAL A 109 -14.94 8.44 -13.19
CA VAL A 109 -16.27 8.50 -13.85
C VAL A 109 -17.36 7.95 -12.92
N THR A 110 -17.15 6.76 -12.33
CA THR A 110 -18.20 6.07 -11.57
C THR A 110 -18.39 6.61 -10.16
N VAL A 111 -17.29 6.98 -9.47
CA VAL A 111 -17.32 7.43 -8.07
C VAL A 111 -17.31 8.96 -7.98
N LEU A 112 -16.39 9.63 -8.68
CA LEU A 112 -16.23 11.07 -8.62
C LEU A 112 -17.12 11.83 -9.61
N LYS A 113 -17.82 11.10 -10.51
CA LYS A 113 -18.76 11.67 -11.50
C LYS A 113 -18.13 12.71 -12.42
N TRP A 114 -16.85 12.55 -12.74
CA TRP A 114 -16.18 13.45 -13.69
C TRP A 114 -16.70 13.26 -15.12
N PRO A 115 -16.69 14.30 -15.94
CA PRO A 115 -16.89 14.18 -17.38
C PRO A 115 -15.87 13.22 -17.98
N LYS A 116 -16.28 12.38 -18.93
CA LYS A 116 -15.43 11.34 -19.53
C LYS A 116 -14.15 11.90 -20.13
N GLU A 117 -14.23 13.04 -20.83
CA GLU A 117 -13.06 13.68 -21.47
C GLU A 117 -12.02 14.09 -20.42
N LYS A 118 -12.45 14.76 -19.34
CA LYS A 118 -11.56 15.14 -18.24
C LYS A 118 -10.94 13.90 -17.56
N ALA A 119 -11.73 12.85 -17.36
CA ALA A 119 -11.23 11.59 -16.80
C ALA A 119 -10.19 10.92 -17.72
N LYS A 120 -10.40 10.99 -19.04
CA LYS A 120 -9.47 10.47 -20.05
C LYS A 120 -8.14 11.23 -20.05
N GLU A 121 -8.18 12.54 -20.02
CA GLU A 121 -6.97 13.39 -19.92
C GLU A 121 -6.17 13.02 -18.67
N ARG A 122 -6.81 12.98 -17.51
CA ARG A 122 -6.17 12.59 -16.25
C ARG A 122 -5.61 11.17 -16.28
N ALA A 123 -6.33 10.23 -16.86
CA ALA A 123 -5.87 8.86 -16.99
C ALA A 123 -4.63 8.78 -17.91
N MET A 124 -4.61 9.52 -19.01
CA MET A 124 -3.46 9.55 -19.91
C MET A 124 -2.22 10.14 -19.24
N GLU A 125 -2.36 11.25 -18.49
CA GLU A 125 -1.26 11.82 -17.69
C GLU A 125 -0.64 10.76 -16.75
N LEU A 126 -1.49 9.98 -16.07
CA LEU A 126 -1.02 8.95 -15.15
C LEU A 126 -0.40 7.76 -15.87
N LEU A 127 -0.93 7.35 -17.03
CA LEU A 127 -0.30 6.32 -17.86
C LEU A 127 1.07 6.76 -18.37
N VAL A 128 1.24 8.03 -18.74
CA VAL A 128 2.57 8.61 -19.06
C VAL A 128 3.49 8.52 -17.83
N LYS A 129 2.98 8.91 -16.66
CA LYS A 129 3.74 8.92 -15.41
C LYS A 129 4.31 7.54 -15.04
N VAL A 130 3.55 6.47 -15.28
CA VAL A 130 3.96 5.09 -15.02
C VAL A 130 4.58 4.38 -16.26
N GLY A 131 4.83 5.11 -17.36
CA GLY A 131 5.45 4.58 -18.58
C GLY A 131 4.55 3.66 -19.43
N MET A 132 3.23 3.80 -19.29
CA MET A 132 2.24 2.91 -19.93
C MET A 132 1.35 3.60 -20.99
N ALA A 133 1.68 4.82 -21.42
CA ALA A 133 0.89 5.57 -22.39
C ALA A 133 0.70 4.81 -23.72
N HIS A 134 1.73 4.11 -24.19
CA HIS A 134 1.72 3.32 -25.43
C HIS A 134 0.82 2.07 -25.36
N LYS A 135 0.33 1.70 -24.18
CA LYS A 135 -0.57 0.58 -23.90
C LYS A 135 -1.96 1.04 -23.42
N ALA A 136 -2.32 2.30 -23.63
CA ALA A 136 -3.59 2.86 -23.14
C ALA A 136 -4.82 2.02 -23.54
N ASP A 137 -4.85 1.54 -24.76
CA ASP A 137 -5.98 0.76 -25.32
C ASP A 137 -5.79 -0.77 -25.17
N ALA A 138 -4.71 -1.22 -24.52
CA ALA A 138 -4.45 -2.64 -24.30
C ALA A 138 -5.39 -3.23 -23.25
N TRP A 139 -5.78 -4.49 -23.44
CA TRP A 139 -6.56 -5.26 -22.47
C TRP A 139 -5.65 -5.91 -21.41
N PRO A 140 -6.07 -6.07 -20.17
CA PRO A 140 -5.25 -6.68 -19.11
C PRO A 140 -4.64 -8.04 -19.51
N ALA A 141 -5.39 -8.88 -20.20
CA ALA A 141 -4.93 -10.21 -20.65
C ALA A 141 -3.74 -10.17 -21.63
N THR A 142 -3.48 -9.03 -22.27
CA THR A 142 -2.36 -8.85 -23.22
C THR A 142 -1.14 -8.18 -22.62
N LEU A 143 -1.17 -7.92 -21.32
CA LEU A 143 -0.14 -7.18 -20.58
C LEU A 143 0.67 -8.13 -19.68
N SER A 144 1.98 -7.87 -19.56
CA SER A 144 2.80 -8.55 -18.57
C SER A 144 2.37 -8.18 -17.13
N GLY A 145 2.76 -8.97 -16.13
CA GLY A 145 2.46 -8.68 -14.73
C GLY A 145 2.96 -7.30 -14.29
N GLY A 146 4.19 -6.93 -14.65
CA GLY A 146 4.75 -5.60 -14.35
C GLY A 146 3.98 -4.46 -15.04
N GLN A 147 3.51 -4.67 -16.28
CA GLN A 147 2.66 -3.71 -16.98
C GLN A 147 1.30 -3.55 -16.30
N GLN A 148 0.67 -4.65 -15.91
CA GLN A 148 -0.59 -4.64 -15.16
C GLN A 148 -0.43 -3.91 -13.83
N GLN A 149 0.66 -4.14 -13.09
CA GLN A 149 0.93 -3.49 -11.81
C GLN A 149 1.14 -1.99 -11.97
N ARG A 150 1.86 -1.54 -12.99
CA ARG A 150 2.03 -0.12 -13.27
C ARG A 150 0.69 0.57 -13.61
N ILE A 151 -0.20 -0.09 -14.34
CA ILE A 151 -1.56 0.41 -14.58
C ILE A 151 -2.38 0.43 -13.29
N ALA A 152 -2.25 -0.58 -12.41
CA ALA A 152 -2.91 -0.59 -11.11
C ALA A 152 -2.43 0.57 -10.21
N ILE A 153 -1.14 0.93 -10.26
CA ILE A 153 -0.60 2.13 -9.59
C ILE A 153 -1.23 3.39 -10.18
N ALA A 154 -1.30 3.54 -11.51
CA ALA A 154 -1.94 4.69 -12.15
C ALA A 154 -3.42 4.81 -11.75
N ARG A 155 -4.16 3.69 -11.73
CA ARG A 155 -5.56 3.64 -11.26
C ARG A 155 -5.70 4.09 -9.81
N ALA A 156 -4.81 3.64 -8.93
CA ALA A 156 -4.83 4.02 -7.51
C ALA A 156 -4.53 5.52 -7.30
N LEU A 157 -3.72 6.13 -8.18
CA LEU A 157 -3.38 7.56 -8.16
C LEU A 157 -4.46 8.45 -8.80
N ALA A 158 -5.37 7.89 -9.61
CA ALA A 158 -6.32 8.65 -10.40
C ALA A 158 -7.16 9.65 -9.56
N PRO A 159 -7.75 9.26 -8.41
CA PRO A 159 -8.53 10.18 -7.58
C PRO A 159 -7.69 11.18 -6.77
N SER A 160 -6.38 11.24 -6.98
CA SER A 160 -5.44 12.09 -6.22
C SER A 160 -5.52 11.83 -4.70
N PRO A 161 -5.27 10.60 -4.26
CA PRO A 161 -5.37 10.24 -2.85
C PRO A 161 -4.30 10.94 -2.01
N ARG A 162 -4.58 11.14 -0.71
CA ARG A 162 -3.59 11.63 0.26
C ARG A 162 -2.51 10.60 0.58
N VAL A 163 -2.85 9.31 0.46
CA VAL A 163 -1.92 8.21 0.70
C VAL A 163 -2.15 7.08 -0.31
N LEU A 164 -1.05 6.56 -0.82
CA LEU A 164 -1.02 5.34 -1.63
C LEU A 164 -0.65 4.15 -0.72
N LEU A 165 -1.52 3.16 -0.66
CA LEU A 165 -1.35 1.93 0.10
C LEU A 165 -0.98 0.82 -0.88
N CYS A 166 0.17 0.15 -0.67
CA CYS A 166 0.65 -0.91 -1.55
C CYS A 166 0.76 -2.22 -0.76
N ASP A 167 -0.04 -3.21 -1.12
CA ASP A 167 -0.02 -4.54 -0.52
C ASP A 167 0.79 -5.48 -1.40
N GLU A 168 2.03 -5.79 -0.98
CA GLU A 168 2.97 -6.68 -1.68
C GLU A 168 3.12 -6.35 -3.19
N PRO A 169 3.49 -5.11 -3.57
CA PRO A 169 3.35 -4.63 -4.95
C PRO A 169 4.24 -5.35 -5.97
N THR A 170 5.22 -6.14 -5.53
CA THR A 170 6.19 -6.82 -6.40
C THR A 170 6.17 -8.35 -6.27
N SER A 171 5.45 -8.91 -5.29
CA SER A 171 5.55 -10.33 -4.93
C SER A 171 5.01 -11.31 -5.98
N ALA A 172 4.15 -10.86 -6.89
CA ALA A 172 3.61 -11.65 -7.99
C ALA A 172 4.42 -11.52 -9.30
N LEU A 173 5.62 -10.89 -9.23
CA LEU A 173 6.44 -10.56 -10.38
C LEU A 173 7.79 -11.27 -10.31
N ASP A 174 8.35 -11.62 -11.49
CA ASP A 174 9.75 -11.97 -11.57
C ASP A 174 10.66 -10.76 -11.26
N PRO A 175 11.96 -10.98 -10.94
CA PRO A 175 12.85 -9.91 -10.50
C PRO A 175 13.02 -8.76 -11.50
N GLU A 176 12.98 -9.04 -12.81
CA GLU A 176 13.14 -8.02 -13.84
C GLU A 176 11.92 -7.09 -13.89
N LEU A 177 10.71 -7.65 -13.95
CA LEU A 177 9.46 -6.90 -13.94
C LEU A 177 9.22 -6.19 -12.60
N ALA A 178 9.66 -6.79 -11.49
CA ALA A 178 9.62 -6.15 -10.17
C ALA A 178 10.44 -4.86 -10.14
N SER A 179 11.64 -4.85 -10.79
CA SER A 179 12.50 -3.67 -10.87
C SER A 179 11.79 -2.48 -11.52
N GLU A 180 11.04 -2.70 -12.60
CA GLU A 180 10.28 -1.64 -13.27
C GLU A 180 9.20 -1.01 -12.36
N VAL A 181 8.55 -1.83 -11.53
CA VAL A 181 7.54 -1.36 -10.56
C VAL A 181 8.22 -0.58 -9.43
N VAL A 182 9.36 -1.08 -8.93
CA VAL A 182 10.17 -0.38 -7.91
C VAL A 182 10.62 0.99 -8.39
N ASP A 183 11.00 1.14 -9.66
CA ASP A 183 11.42 2.42 -10.22
C ASP A 183 10.25 3.43 -10.28
N VAL A 184 9.04 2.98 -10.63
CA VAL A 184 7.85 3.82 -10.56
C VAL A 184 7.56 4.26 -9.13
N LEU A 185 7.58 3.34 -8.16
CA LEU A 185 7.36 3.68 -6.74
C LEU A 185 8.46 4.62 -6.21
N SER A 186 9.72 4.40 -6.61
CA SER A 186 10.84 5.28 -6.24
C SER A 186 10.66 6.70 -6.78
N LYS A 187 10.17 6.85 -8.02
CA LYS A 187 9.86 8.16 -8.60
C LYS A 187 8.74 8.86 -7.82
N LEU A 188 7.67 8.15 -7.49
CA LEU A 188 6.57 8.68 -6.69
C LEU A 188 7.04 9.10 -5.29
N ALA A 189 7.93 8.34 -4.65
CA ALA A 189 8.54 8.69 -3.37
C ALA A 189 9.33 10.00 -3.45
N LYS A 190 10.17 10.17 -4.48
CA LYS A 190 10.95 11.40 -4.72
C LYS A 190 10.06 12.61 -4.99
N GLU A 191 8.88 12.42 -5.54
CA GLU A 191 7.89 13.47 -5.78
C GLU A 191 7.07 13.82 -4.51
N GLY A 192 7.37 13.20 -3.37
CA GLY A 192 6.70 13.47 -2.09
C GLY A 192 5.35 12.78 -1.93
N THR A 193 5.07 11.73 -2.71
CA THR A 193 3.85 10.93 -2.49
C THR A 193 3.91 10.22 -1.15
N THR A 194 2.92 10.41 -0.29
CA THR A 194 2.79 9.63 0.94
C THR A 194 2.44 8.19 0.60
N MET A 195 3.24 7.23 1.06
CA MET A 195 3.01 5.81 0.79
C MET A 195 3.13 4.95 2.04
N VAL A 196 2.31 3.91 2.12
CA VAL A 196 2.48 2.81 3.07
C VAL A 196 2.58 1.52 2.28
N ILE A 197 3.67 0.79 2.44
CA ILE A 197 3.97 -0.40 1.63
C ILE A 197 4.13 -1.59 2.56
N ALA A 198 3.21 -2.55 2.48
CA ALA A 198 3.39 -3.85 3.11
C ALA A 198 4.24 -4.73 2.19
N THR A 199 5.37 -5.22 2.67
CA THR A 199 6.26 -6.07 1.88
C THR A 199 7.12 -6.97 2.75
N HIS A 200 7.52 -8.11 2.20
CA HIS A 200 8.60 -8.95 2.73
C HIS A 200 9.93 -8.72 1.97
N ASP A 201 9.91 -7.96 0.88
CA ASP A 201 11.13 -7.58 0.14
C ASP A 201 11.82 -6.38 0.83
N LEU A 202 12.89 -6.70 1.59
CA LEU A 202 13.67 -5.67 2.28
C LEU A 202 14.47 -4.78 1.31
N ARG A 203 14.75 -5.23 0.07
CA ARG A 203 15.44 -4.42 -0.94
C ARG A 203 14.52 -3.29 -1.40
N LEU A 204 13.25 -3.61 -1.68
CA LEU A 204 12.25 -2.60 -1.96
C LEU A 204 12.14 -1.63 -0.79
N ALA A 205 11.95 -2.14 0.43
CA ALA A 205 11.80 -1.32 1.63
C ALA A 205 13.03 -0.40 1.86
N SER A 206 14.25 -0.93 1.79
CA SER A 206 15.47 -0.11 1.99
C SER A 206 15.72 0.88 0.87
N LYS A 207 15.27 0.62 -0.36
CA LYS A 207 15.46 1.53 -1.50
C LYS A 207 14.58 2.77 -1.40
N ILE A 208 13.36 2.66 -0.87
CA ILE A 208 12.37 3.74 -0.97
C ILE A 208 11.78 4.22 0.35
N ALA A 209 11.85 3.43 1.43
CA ALA A 209 11.23 3.81 2.71
C ALA A 209 12.14 4.71 3.54
N GLN A 210 11.57 5.79 4.09
CA GLN A 210 12.20 6.60 5.11
C GLN A 210 11.96 5.99 6.50
N ASN A 211 10.78 5.40 6.72
CA ASN A 211 10.38 4.80 7.99
C ASN A 211 10.01 3.34 7.79
N VAL A 212 10.30 2.53 8.78
CA VAL A 212 10.00 1.09 8.80
C VAL A 212 9.25 0.75 10.08
N VAL A 213 8.24 -0.08 9.95
CA VAL A 213 7.50 -0.70 11.06
C VAL A 213 7.66 -2.20 10.90
N PHE A 214 8.38 -2.83 11.82
CA PHE A 214 8.48 -4.28 11.89
C PHE A 214 7.31 -4.84 12.68
N LEU A 215 6.47 -5.62 12.01
CA LEU A 215 5.24 -6.21 12.53
C LEU A 215 5.36 -7.73 12.57
N GLU A 216 5.12 -8.33 13.73
CA GLU A 216 5.11 -9.79 13.91
C GLU A 216 4.00 -10.19 14.88
N ALA A 217 3.27 -11.25 14.52
CA ALA A 217 2.15 -11.80 15.32
C ALA A 217 1.20 -10.70 15.84
N GLY A 218 0.85 -9.74 14.97
CA GLY A 218 -0.07 -8.66 15.28
C GLY A 218 0.47 -7.57 16.20
N ASN A 219 1.76 -7.57 16.54
CA ASN A 219 2.39 -6.57 17.39
C ASN A 219 3.51 -5.84 16.64
N ILE A 220 3.71 -4.56 16.99
CA ILE A 220 4.88 -3.81 16.54
C ILE A 220 6.07 -4.24 17.38
N VAL A 221 7.08 -4.82 16.74
CA VAL A 221 8.32 -5.26 17.41
C VAL A 221 9.30 -4.09 17.48
N GLU A 222 9.45 -3.35 16.34
CA GLU A 222 10.38 -2.24 16.25
C GLU A 222 9.89 -1.23 15.19
N THR A 223 10.18 0.05 15.42
CA THR A 223 9.95 1.13 14.46
C THR A 223 11.17 2.04 14.43
N GLY A 224 11.51 2.55 13.25
CA GLY A 224 12.63 3.47 13.09
C GLY A 224 12.80 3.88 11.64
N THR A 225 13.94 4.48 11.33
CA THR A 225 14.36 4.70 9.94
C THR A 225 14.73 3.36 9.29
N ALA A 226 14.84 3.33 7.97
CA ALA A 226 15.31 2.13 7.27
C ALA A 226 16.70 1.71 7.76
N HIS A 227 17.57 2.67 8.11
CA HIS A 227 18.89 2.39 8.69
C HIS A 227 18.77 1.73 10.08
N ASP A 228 17.91 2.29 10.96
CA ASP A 228 17.76 1.78 12.33
C ASP A 228 17.26 0.33 12.34
N VAL A 229 16.28 0.01 11.49
CA VAL A 229 15.67 -1.33 11.48
C VAL A 229 16.48 -2.36 10.68
N PHE A 230 17.13 -1.96 9.57
CA PHE A 230 17.81 -2.91 8.69
C PHE A 230 19.32 -3.03 8.92
N VAL A 231 19.97 -1.98 9.46
CA VAL A 231 21.44 -1.94 9.63
C VAL A 231 21.83 -2.03 11.11
N THR A 232 21.14 -1.29 11.97
CA THR A 232 21.44 -1.22 13.42
C THR A 232 20.24 -1.56 14.29
N PRO A 233 19.56 -2.70 14.07
CA PRO A 233 18.35 -3.04 14.83
C PRO A 233 18.62 -3.14 16.32
N ALA A 234 17.76 -2.49 17.13
CA ALA A 234 17.87 -2.50 18.59
C ALA A 234 17.32 -3.79 19.19
N ARG A 235 16.29 -4.37 18.56
CA ARG A 235 15.62 -5.57 19.05
C ARG A 235 16.27 -6.84 18.50
N GLU A 236 16.51 -7.81 19.39
CA GLU A 236 17.10 -9.10 18.99
C GLU A 236 16.27 -9.82 17.93
N ARG A 237 14.94 -9.74 18.05
CA ARG A 237 14.02 -10.35 17.07
C ARG A 237 14.15 -9.71 15.69
N THR A 238 14.36 -8.40 15.62
CA THR A 238 14.60 -7.67 14.37
C THR A 238 15.91 -8.11 13.72
N LYS A 239 16.99 -8.25 14.51
CA LYS A 239 18.29 -8.75 14.03
C LYS A 239 18.14 -10.13 13.39
N GLN A 240 17.45 -11.05 14.06
CA GLN A 240 17.18 -12.39 13.55
C GLN A 240 16.39 -12.36 12.24
N PHE A 241 15.35 -11.52 12.16
CA PHE A 241 14.54 -11.38 10.96
C PHE A 241 15.35 -10.86 9.77
N VAL A 242 16.12 -9.80 9.97
CA VAL A 242 16.99 -9.21 8.92
C VAL A 242 18.07 -10.21 8.49
N ALA A 243 18.71 -10.91 9.43
CA ALA A 243 19.72 -11.92 9.13
C ALA A 243 19.17 -13.08 8.29
N THR A 244 17.96 -13.55 8.59
CA THR A 244 17.30 -14.65 7.85
C THR A 244 17.07 -14.26 6.38
N ILE A 245 16.61 -13.03 6.12
CA ILE A 245 16.35 -12.57 4.75
C ILE A 245 17.67 -12.35 3.99
N ASN A 246 18.68 -11.76 4.64
CA ASN A 246 19.98 -11.57 4.02
C ASN A 246 20.65 -12.91 3.65
N ALA A 247 20.54 -13.91 4.50
CA ALA A 247 21.05 -15.26 4.22
C ALA A 247 20.32 -15.92 3.04
N ALA A 248 19.00 -15.81 2.94
CA ALA A 248 18.23 -16.34 1.82
C ALA A 248 18.66 -15.76 0.47
N HIS A 249 19.08 -14.49 0.41
CA HIS A 249 19.51 -13.81 -0.81
C HIS A 249 20.96 -14.10 -1.20
N THR A 250 21.76 -14.69 -0.32
CA THR A 250 23.18 -15.06 -0.60
C THR A 250 23.27 -16.35 -1.42
N TYR A 251 22.20 -17.13 -1.49
CA TYR A 251 22.14 -18.40 -2.23
C TYR A 251 21.54 -18.29 -3.64
N ASP A 252 21.11 -17.10 -4.07
CA ASP A 252 20.54 -16.83 -5.41
C ASP A 252 21.59 -16.30 -6.42
N ILE A 253 22.88 -16.73 -6.27
CA ILE A 253 23.98 -16.42 -7.21
C ILE A 253 24.46 -17.71 -7.88
#